data_61dac1ab2c70ff671610c24b065dd509
#
_entry.id   61dac1ab2c70ff671610c24b065dd509
#
_cell.length_a   1.000
_cell.length_b   1.000
_cell.length_c   1.000
_cell.angle_alpha   90.00
_cell.angle_beta   90.00
_cell.angle_gamma   90.00
#
_symmetry.space_group_name_H-M   'P 1'
#
loop_
_entity.id
_entity.type
_entity.pdbx_description
1 polymer ?
#
loop_
_entity_poly.entity_id
_entity_poly.type
_entity_poly.pdbx_seq_one_letter_code
_entity_poly.pdbx_strand_id
1 'polypeptide(L)'
;SATAGNHGRSVAWGAQRLGLQCKIFVSQYVSEERVKEIEKFGADVIRVKGNYENSLNECKKLSKKNNWNIVQDVSTKNYSYVPLLTMAGYSIMIKEISKQTTHYITHIFLQAGVGGMAAGVVAGVAKYFKRIPKIIIVEPDGADCVLQSIKSKSLKKIKIKKESIMGGMSCNEMSLIPWHVLKKASDCCVTVNDSKVPKTVAMLKDKKLSKRSIIGGECATP
;
A
#
# COMPACT_ATOMS: atom_id res chain seq x y z
N SER A 1 -1.07 7.81 -13.46
CA SER A 1 -1.04 6.63 -12.59
C SER A 1 -2.32 5.81 -12.73
N ALA A 2 -2.27 4.53 -12.40
CA ALA A 2 -3.46 3.67 -12.31
C ALA A 2 -3.65 3.22 -10.86
N THR A 3 -4.61 3.82 -10.15
CA THR A 3 -4.83 3.57 -8.72
C THR A 3 -6.05 4.34 -8.20
N ALA A 4 -6.78 3.78 -7.28
CA ALA A 4 -7.97 4.41 -6.69
C ALA A 4 -7.80 4.73 -5.18
N GLY A 5 -6.61 4.49 -4.65
CA GLY A 5 -6.32 4.64 -3.21
C GLY A 5 -5.46 5.85 -2.86
N ASN A 6 -4.78 5.75 -1.74
CA ASN A 6 -3.91 6.82 -1.22
C ASN A 6 -2.79 7.22 -2.18
N HIS A 7 -2.26 6.28 -2.97
CA HIS A 7 -1.25 6.60 -3.99
C HIS A 7 -1.81 7.57 -5.04
N GLY A 8 -3.01 7.32 -5.57
CA GLY A 8 -3.68 8.21 -6.55
C GLY A 8 -3.92 9.62 -6.00
N ARG A 9 -4.39 9.72 -4.76
CA ARG A 9 -4.57 11.01 -4.08
C ARG A 9 -3.25 11.73 -3.90
N SER A 10 -2.20 11.03 -3.50
CA SER A 10 -0.86 11.61 -3.30
C SER A 10 -0.25 12.10 -4.61
N VAL A 11 -0.41 11.34 -5.70
CA VAL A 11 0.06 11.74 -7.03
C VAL A 11 -0.70 12.97 -7.52
N ALA A 12 -2.03 13.00 -7.37
CA ALA A 12 -2.86 14.14 -7.74
C ALA A 12 -2.49 15.40 -6.94
N TRP A 13 -2.35 15.26 -5.62
CA TRP A 13 -1.91 16.35 -4.74
C TRP A 13 -0.51 16.87 -5.11
N GLY A 14 0.45 15.96 -5.35
CA GLY A 14 1.80 16.34 -5.75
C GLY A 14 1.82 17.09 -7.08
N ALA A 15 1.07 16.61 -8.07
CA ALA A 15 0.93 17.27 -9.36
C ALA A 15 0.32 18.67 -9.22
N GLN A 16 -0.74 18.82 -8.43
CA GLN A 16 -1.35 20.12 -8.14
C GLN A 16 -0.33 21.09 -7.52
N ARG A 17 0.45 20.64 -6.55
CA ARG A 17 1.48 21.47 -5.89
C ARG A 17 2.58 21.94 -6.83
N LEU A 18 2.84 21.18 -7.89
CA LEU A 18 3.86 21.47 -8.90
C LEU A 18 3.29 22.13 -10.16
N GLY A 19 1.98 22.41 -10.20
CA GLY A 19 1.33 22.99 -11.40
C GLY A 19 1.33 22.04 -12.60
N LEU A 20 1.36 20.71 -12.35
CA LEU A 20 1.41 19.70 -13.42
C LEU A 20 0.01 19.10 -13.67
N GLN A 21 -0.24 18.76 -14.92
CA GLN A 21 -1.43 17.97 -15.28
C GLN A 21 -1.30 16.56 -14.75
N CYS A 22 -2.40 16.03 -14.21
CA CYS A 22 -2.44 14.69 -13.64
C CYS A 22 -3.62 13.89 -14.18
N LYS A 23 -3.36 12.67 -14.65
CA LYS A 23 -4.40 11.72 -15.08
C LYS A 23 -4.31 10.46 -14.24
N ILE A 24 -5.44 10.11 -13.62
CA ILE A 24 -5.55 8.91 -12.77
C ILE A 24 -6.56 7.95 -13.41
N PHE A 25 -6.09 6.74 -13.69
CA PHE A 25 -6.90 5.69 -14.28
C PHE A 25 -7.48 4.80 -13.18
N VAL A 26 -8.78 4.60 -13.20
CA VAL A 26 -9.47 3.78 -12.20
C VAL A 26 -10.35 2.74 -12.88
N SER A 27 -10.58 1.60 -12.25
CA SER A 27 -11.53 0.62 -12.75
C SER A 27 -12.98 1.14 -12.64
N GLN A 28 -13.88 0.58 -13.43
CA GLN A 28 -15.30 0.94 -13.38
C GLN A 28 -15.96 0.68 -12.01
N TYR A 29 -15.38 -0.18 -11.19
CA TYR A 29 -15.91 -0.58 -9.88
C TYR A 29 -15.52 0.35 -8.73
N VAL A 30 -14.65 1.33 -8.99
CA VAL A 30 -14.23 2.29 -7.96
C VAL A 30 -15.39 3.23 -7.61
N SER A 31 -15.65 3.40 -6.31
CA SER A 31 -16.76 4.25 -5.84
C SER A 31 -16.57 5.73 -6.22
N GLU A 32 -17.69 6.44 -6.36
CA GLU A 32 -17.67 7.87 -6.68
C GLU A 32 -16.99 8.72 -5.61
N GLU A 33 -17.11 8.33 -4.34
CA GLU A 33 -16.44 9.03 -3.23
C GLU A 33 -14.91 9.01 -3.41
N ARG A 34 -14.35 7.84 -3.79
CA ARG A 34 -12.90 7.72 -4.03
C ARG A 34 -12.45 8.53 -5.25
N VAL A 35 -13.25 8.57 -6.29
CA VAL A 35 -12.98 9.41 -7.47
C VAL A 35 -12.96 10.88 -7.09
N LYS A 36 -14.01 11.35 -6.43
CA LYS A 36 -14.11 12.74 -5.95
C LYS A 36 -12.95 13.16 -5.04
N GLU A 37 -12.46 12.25 -4.18
CA GLU A 37 -11.30 12.51 -3.32
C GLU A 37 -10.00 12.71 -4.12
N ILE A 38 -9.88 12.14 -5.30
CA ILE A 38 -8.75 12.36 -6.22
C ILE A 38 -8.94 13.66 -7.01
N GLU A 39 -10.15 13.86 -7.54
CA GLU A 39 -10.52 15.06 -8.34
C GLU A 39 -10.40 16.37 -7.56
N LYS A 40 -10.57 16.35 -6.23
CA LYS A 40 -10.34 17.52 -5.36
C LYS A 40 -8.96 18.16 -5.54
N PHE A 41 -7.99 17.40 -6.02
CA PHE A 41 -6.63 17.88 -6.31
C PHE A 41 -6.44 18.27 -7.78
N GLY A 42 -7.52 18.41 -8.56
CA GLY A 42 -7.46 18.82 -9.96
C GLY A 42 -6.97 17.74 -10.92
N ALA A 43 -6.95 16.49 -10.50
CA ALA A 43 -6.62 15.39 -11.39
C ALA A 43 -7.81 15.02 -12.27
N ASP A 44 -7.53 14.70 -13.53
CA ASP A 44 -8.46 14.16 -14.49
C ASP A 44 -8.58 12.63 -14.29
N VAL A 45 -9.73 12.16 -13.76
CA VAL A 45 -9.94 10.75 -13.46
C VAL A 45 -10.62 10.04 -14.63
N ILE A 46 -9.94 9.05 -15.19
CA ILE A 46 -10.38 8.26 -16.33
C ILE A 46 -10.87 6.89 -15.84
N ARG A 47 -12.19 6.65 -15.97
CA ARG A 47 -12.76 5.33 -15.70
C ARG A 47 -12.55 4.39 -16.87
N VAL A 48 -11.99 3.22 -16.58
CA VAL A 48 -11.70 2.18 -17.55
C VAL A 48 -12.65 1.00 -17.31
N LYS A 49 -13.27 0.51 -18.38
CA LYS A 49 -14.12 -0.69 -18.33
C LYS A 49 -13.26 -1.91 -17.93
N GLY A 50 -13.73 -2.65 -16.93
CA GLY A 50 -13.03 -3.81 -16.40
C GLY A 50 -12.39 -3.56 -15.02
N ASN A 51 -11.41 -4.38 -14.67
CA ASN A 51 -10.77 -4.40 -13.37
C ASN A 51 -9.53 -3.46 -13.29
N TYR A 52 -8.77 -3.58 -12.19
CA TYR A 52 -7.54 -2.81 -12.00
C TYR A 52 -6.49 -3.07 -13.10
N GLU A 53 -6.33 -4.31 -13.55
CA GLU A 53 -5.36 -4.63 -14.60
C GLU A 53 -5.69 -3.94 -15.93
N ASN A 54 -6.99 -3.83 -16.26
CA ASN A 54 -7.45 -3.06 -17.44
C ASN A 54 -7.07 -1.58 -17.32
N SER A 55 -7.26 -0.99 -16.14
CA SER A 55 -6.89 0.40 -15.86
C SER A 55 -5.38 0.63 -16.00
N LEU A 56 -4.58 -0.29 -15.48
CA LEU A 56 -3.12 -0.23 -15.57
C LEU A 56 -2.64 -0.35 -17.03
N ASN A 57 -3.24 -1.24 -17.80
CA ASN A 57 -2.89 -1.45 -19.21
C ASN A 57 -3.27 -0.23 -20.06
N GLU A 58 -4.45 0.36 -19.84
CA GLU A 58 -4.87 1.58 -20.55
C GLU A 58 -4.00 2.79 -20.15
N CYS A 59 -3.65 2.90 -18.87
CA CYS A 59 -2.68 3.90 -18.40
C CYS A 59 -1.35 3.77 -19.14
N LYS A 60 -0.78 2.58 -19.21
CA LYS A 60 0.49 2.34 -19.94
C LYS A 60 0.39 2.66 -21.42
N LYS A 61 -0.70 2.24 -22.08
CA LYS A 61 -0.96 2.48 -23.49
C LYS A 61 -1.04 3.96 -23.82
N LEU A 62 -1.88 4.72 -23.07
CA LEU A 62 -2.06 6.14 -23.30
C LEU A 62 -0.83 6.95 -22.90
N SER A 63 -0.12 6.57 -21.84
CA SER A 63 1.14 7.20 -21.46
C SER A 63 2.19 7.07 -22.55
N LYS A 64 2.33 5.88 -23.16
CA LYS A 64 3.23 5.67 -24.29
C LYS A 64 2.82 6.50 -25.52
N LYS A 65 1.53 6.52 -25.85
CA LYS A 65 1.00 7.27 -27.02
C LYS A 65 1.22 8.78 -26.90
N ASN A 66 1.07 9.32 -25.69
CA ASN A 66 1.10 10.76 -25.44
C ASN A 66 2.42 11.23 -24.79
N ASN A 67 3.41 10.35 -24.67
CA ASN A 67 4.70 10.64 -24.01
C ASN A 67 4.53 11.15 -22.56
N TRP A 68 3.61 10.56 -21.78
CA TRP A 68 3.39 10.93 -20.39
C TRP A 68 4.28 10.13 -19.44
N ASN A 69 4.72 10.76 -18.38
CA ASN A 69 5.41 10.08 -17.29
C ASN A 69 4.45 9.25 -16.44
N ILE A 70 4.77 7.99 -16.24
CA ILE A 70 4.01 7.12 -15.31
C ILE A 70 4.57 7.28 -13.90
N VAL A 71 3.69 7.54 -12.94
CA VAL A 71 4.01 7.55 -11.50
C VAL A 71 3.23 6.41 -10.85
N GLN A 72 3.89 5.26 -10.69
CA GLN A 72 3.30 4.03 -10.13
C GLN A 72 4.15 3.56 -8.95
N ASP A 73 3.51 2.97 -7.93
CA ASP A 73 4.17 2.49 -6.71
C ASP A 73 4.64 1.04 -6.76
N VAL A 74 4.26 0.30 -7.83
CA VAL A 74 4.68 -1.09 -8.04
C VAL A 74 5.94 -1.14 -8.87
N SER A 75 7.00 -1.76 -8.34
CA SER A 75 8.27 -1.94 -9.02
C SER A 75 8.32 -3.22 -9.87
N THR A 76 8.99 -3.09 -11.01
CA THR A 76 9.31 -4.21 -11.91
C THR A 76 10.79 -4.17 -12.26
N LYS A 77 11.29 -5.14 -13.06
CA LYS A 77 12.69 -5.16 -13.54
C LYS A 77 13.09 -3.85 -14.25
N ASN A 78 12.16 -3.26 -15.01
CA ASN A 78 12.42 -2.09 -15.85
C ASN A 78 11.81 -0.80 -15.30
N TYR A 79 11.21 -0.84 -14.12
CA TYR A 79 10.58 0.31 -13.48
C TYR A 79 10.74 0.23 -11.97
N SER A 80 11.74 0.91 -11.45
CA SER A 80 12.11 0.81 -10.02
C SER A 80 12.30 2.16 -9.34
N TYR A 81 12.70 3.20 -10.06
CA TYR A 81 13.07 4.49 -9.46
C TYR A 81 11.91 5.17 -8.73
N VAL A 82 10.76 5.35 -9.38
CA VAL A 82 9.60 6.00 -8.75
C VAL A 82 9.04 5.17 -7.59
N PRO A 83 8.85 3.83 -7.71
CA PRO A 83 8.51 2.99 -6.55
C PRO A 83 9.48 3.11 -5.39
N LEU A 84 10.79 3.21 -5.66
CA LEU A 84 11.80 3.41 -4.61
C LEU A 84 11.62 4.75 -3.89
N LEU A 85 11.36 5.84 -4.62
CA LEU A 85 11.06 7.15 -4.03
C LEU A 85 9.77 7.11 -3.18
N THR A 86 8.74 6.40 -3.63
CA THR A 86 7.50 6.22 -2.87
C THR A 86 7.78 5.48 -1.55
N MET A 87 8.57 4.40 -1.59
CA MET A 87 8.98 3.68 -0.38
C MET A 87 9.84 4.55 0.54
N ALA A 88 10.76 5.36 0.00
CA ALA A 88 11.54 6.31 0.78
C ALA A 88 10.64 7.34 1.49
N GLY A 89 9.56 7.79 0.85
CA GLY A 89 8.53 8.64 1.46
C GLY A 89 7.90 8.00 2.70
N TYR A 90 7.57 6.71 2.68
CA TYR A 90 7.03 6.01 3.85
C TYR A 90 8.02 5.96 5.03
N SER A 91 9.33 6.00 4.79
CA SER A 91 10.32 6.02 5.87
C SER A 91 10.27 7.28 6.74
N ILE A 92 9.68 8.38 6.23
CA ILE A 92 9.49 9.63 6.98
C ILE A 92 8.60 9.40 8.20
N MET A 93 7.54 8.60 8.06
CA MET A 93 6.66 8.21 9.17
C MET A 93 7.46 7.58 10.32
N ILE A 94 8.42 6.72 10.01
CA ILE A 94 9.27 6.06 11.02
C ILE A 94 10.26 7.05 11.64
N LYS A 95 10.77 8.01 10.87
CA LYS A 95 11.57 9.12 11.42
C LYS A 95 10.78 9.93 12.44
N GLU A 96 9.51 10.21 12.17
CA GLU A 96 8.62 10.92 13.07
C GLU A 96 8.33 10.09 14.33
N ILE A 97 7.95 8.83 14.18
CA ILE A 97 7.72 7.90 15.30
C ILE A 97 8.96 7.79 16.20
N SER A 98 10.16 7.69 15.62
CA SER A 98 11.40 7.59 16.38
C SER A 98 11.68 8.80 17.28
N LYS A 99 11.14 9.97 16.91
CA LYS A 99 11.25 11.20 17.72
C LYS A 99 10.10 11.36 18.72
N GLN A 100 8.93 10.81 18.43
CA GLN A 100 7.73 10.96 19.23
C GLN A 100 7.60 9.91 20.35
N THR A 101 8.20 8.71 20.15
CA THR A 101 8.13 7.67 21.15
C THR A 101 9.33 7.69 22.09
N THR A 102 9.02 7.57 23.39
CA THR A 102 10.03 7.39 24.47
C THR A 102 10.15 5.93 24.88
N HIS A 103 9.23 5.08 24.43
CA HIS A 103 9.19 3.67 24.81
C HIS A 103 9.91 2.79 23.79
N TYR A 104 10.50 1.70 24.28
CA TYR A 104 11.05 0.67 23.41
C TYR A 104 9.92 -0.10 22.70
N ILE A 105 9.97 -0.08 21.35
CA ILE A 105 9.05 -0.83 20.50
C ILE A 105 9.63 -2.22 20.28
N THR A 106 8.90 -3.25 20.69
CA THR A 106 9.33 -4.66 20.58
C THR A 106 8.89 -5.30 19.28
N HIS A 107 7.71 -4.94 18.78
CA HIS A 107 7.07 -5.52 17.60
C HIS A 107 6.42 -4.43 16.76
N ILE A 108 6.49 -4.58 15.44
CA ILE A 108 5.75 -3.74 14.47
C ILE A 108 4.94 -4.66 13.57
N PHE A 109 3.64 -4.47 13.56
CA PHE A 109 2.72 -5.15 12.67
C PHE A 109 2.50 -4.27 11.43
N LEU A 110 2.78 -4.82 10.26
CA LEU A 110 2.75 -4.09 8.99
C LEU A 110 1.79 -4.77 8.02
N GLN A 111 0.74 -4.08 7.67
CA GLN A 111 -0.14 -4.52 6.61
C GLN A 111 0.61 -4.50 5.26
N ALA A 112 0.38 -5.53 4.45
CA ALA A 112 0.96 -5.63 3.12
C ALA A 112 -0.06 -6.05 2.06
N GLY A 113 -0.13 -5.28 0.98
CA GLY A 113 -0.62 -5.72 -0.31
C GLY A 113 0.58 -6.06 -1.19
N VAL A 114 0.98 -5.17 -2.11
CA VAL A 114 2.23 -5.33 -2.90
C VAL A 114 3.52 -5.13 -2.09
N GLY A 115 3.41 -4.72 -0.82
CA GLY A 115 4.51 -4.61 0.15
C GLY A 115 5.26 -3.28 0.18
N GLY A 116 4.90 -2.29 -0.64
CA GLY A 116 5.66 -1.02 -0.76
C GLY A 116 5.78 -0.23 0.54
N MET A 117 4.66 -0.04 1.25
CA MET A 117 4.65 0.66 2.55
C MET A 117 5.44 -0.12 3.59
N ALA A 118 5.22 -1.43 3.71
CA ALA A 118 5.93 -2.28 4.65
C ALA A 118 7.45 -2.24 4.44
N ALA A 119 7.92 -2.31 3.18
CA ALA A 119 9.35 -2.20 2.86
C ALA A 119 9.92 -0.82 3.21
N GLY A 120 9.17 0.27 2.96
CA GLY A 120 9.57 1.63 3.34
C GLY A 120 9.69 1.80 4.85
N VAL A 121 8.75 1.23 5.62
CA VAL A 121 8.78 1.20 7.09
C VAL A 121 10.01 0.44 7.59
N VAL A 122 10.27 -0.75 7.06
CA VAL A 122 11.45 -1.57 7.43
C VAL A 122 12.74 -0.81 7.17
N ALA A 123 12.87 -0.15 6.03
CA ALA A 123 14.04 0.69 5.73
C ALA A 123 14.18 1.86 6.72
N GLY A 124 13.06 2.49 7.08
CA GLY A 124 13.01 3.54 8.10
C GLY A 124 13.44 3.04 9.48
N VAL A 125 12.94 1.88 9.89
CA VAL A 125 13.32 1.23 11.16
C VAL A 125 14.83 0.98 11.20
N ALA A 126 15.40 0.38 10.17
CA ALA A 126 16.83 0.12 10.08
C ALA A 126 17.68 1.41 10.18
N LYS A 127 17.14 2.53 9.70
CA LYS A 127 17.83 3.83 9.68
C LYS A 127 17.70 4.61 10.99
N TYR A 128 16.52 4.60 11.62
CA TYR A 128 16.20 5.54 12.69
C TYR A 128 16.06 4.92 14.08
N PHE A 129 15.93 3.59 14.18
CA PHE A 129 15.79 2.92 15.45
C PHE A 129 17.13 2.36 15.94
N LYS A 130 17.45 2.57 17.21
CA LYS A 130 18.68 2.00 17.84
C LYS A 130 18.58 0.48 18.03
N ARG A 131 17.38 -0.03 18.25
CA ARG A 131 17.08 -1.46 18.40
C ARG A 131 16.01 -1.82 17.39
N ILE A 132 16.24 -2.88 16.64
CA ILE A 132 15.31 -3.34 15.60
C ILE A 132 14.21 -4.18 16.26
N PRO A 133 12.95 -3.76 16.18
CA PRO A 133 11.81 -4.55 16.65
C PRO A 133 11.57 -5.76 15.73
N LYS A 134 10.79 -6.71 16.21
CA LYS A 134 10.27 -7.80 15.38
C LYS A 134 9.31 -7.25 14.33
N ILE A 135 9.50 -7.65 13.09
CA ILE A 135 8.68 -7.23 11.94
C ILE A 135 7.71 -8.35 11.59
N ILE A 136 6.42 -8.07 11.80
CA ILE A 136 5.33 -8.99 11.49
C ILE A 136 4.55 -8.43 10.31
N ILE A 137 4.53 -9.17 9.20
CA ILE A 137 3.72 -8.83 8.04
C ILE A 137 2.32 -9.41 8.22
N VAL A 138 1.30 -8.61 7.92
CA VAL A 138 -0.10 -9.00 8.05
C VAL A 138 -0.82 -8.86 6.71
N GLU A 139 -1.52 -9.89 6.30
CA GLU A 139 -2.26 -9.97 5.04
C GLU A 139 -3.68 -10.52 5.24
N PRO A 140 -4.62 -10.26 4.31
CA PRO A 140 -5.87 -11.00 4.26
C PRO A 140 -5.62 -12.50 3.97
N ASP A 141 -6.37 -13.39 4.60
CA ASP A 141 -6.24 -14.83 4.36
C ASP A 141 -6.57 -15.26 2.92
N GLY A 142 -7.40 -14.48 2.21
CA GLY A 142 -7.72 -14.67 0.79
C GLY A 142 -6.75 -14.02 -0.20
N ALA A 143 -5.75 -13.25 0.28
CA ALA A 143 -4.81 -12.50 -0.55
C ALA A 143 -3.41 -12.45 0.11
N ASP A 144 -2.84 -13.61 0.38
CA ASP A 144 -1.61 -13.84 1.16
C ASP A 144 -0.35 -13.96 0.31
N CYS A 145 -0.17 -13.10 -0.69
CA CYS A 145 0.93 -13.20 -1.66
C CYS A 145 2.33 -13.06 -1.04
N VAL A 146 2.48 -12.30 0.05
CA VAL A 146 3.76 -12.18 0.78
C VAL A 146 4.09 -13.50 1.48
N LEU A 147 3.15 -14.06 2.24
CA LEU A 147 3.31 -15.33 2.94
C LEU A 147 3.68 -16.46 1.96
N GLN A 148 2.96 -16.57 0.84
CA GLN A 148 3.22 -17.60 -0.18
C GLN A 148 4.59 -17.40 -0.84
N SER A 149 4.99 -16.16 -1.09
CA SER A 149 6.31 -15.84 -1.64
C SER A 149 7.43 -16.19 -0.66
N ILE A 150 7.26 -15.89 0.62
CA ILE A 150 8.26 -16.22 1.66
C ILE A 150 8.36 -17.74 1.83
N LYS A 151 7.25 -18.46 1.94
CA LYS A 151 7.24 -19.94 2.04
C LYS A 151 7.93 -20.60 0.86
N SER A 152 7.71 -20.10 -0.35
CA SER A 152 8.30 -20.65 -1.57
C SER A 152 9.71 -20.15 -1.88
N LYS A 153 10.23 -19.19 -1.07
CA LYS A 153 11.52 -18.51 -1.29
C LYS A 153 11.64 -17.82 -2.67
N SER A 154 10.52 -17.56 -3.32
CA SER A 154 10.44 -16.92 -4.65
C SER A 154 9.15 -16.13 -4.78
N LEU A 155 9.14 -15.07 -5.61
CA LEU A 155 7.91 -14.34 -5.91
C LEU A 155 6.83 -15.32 -6.43
N LYS A 156 5.67 -15.26 -5.80
CA LYS A 156 4.49 -16.05 -6.18
C LYS A 156 3.33 -15.15 -6.55
N LYS A 157 2.74 -15.43 -7.69
CA LYS A 157 1.43 -14.92 -8.06
C LYS A 157 0.37 -15.89 -7.56
N ILE A 158 -0.53 -15.41 -6.72
CA ILE A 158 -1.65 -16.19 -6.17
C ILE A 158 -2.92 -15.92 -6.97
N LYS A 159 -3.90 -16.80 -6.84
CA LYS A 159 -5.24 -16.59 -7.39
C LYS A 159 -6.18 -16.13 -6.27
N ILE A 160 -6.62 -14.90 -6.34
CA ILE A 160 -7.65 -14.36 -5.44
C ILE A 160 -9.01 -14.88 -5.93
N LYS A 161 -9.69 -15.65 -5.08
CA LYS A 161 -11.03 -16.18 -5.38
C LYS A 161 -12.14 -15.15 -5.10
N LYS A 162 -11.92 -14.33 -4.08
CA LYS A 162 -12.83 -13.27 -3.64
C LYS A 162 -11.99 -12.10 -3.13
N GLU A 163 -12.33 -10.89 -3.57
CA GLU A 163 -11.70 -9.67 -3.06
C GLU A 163 -11.93 -9.51 -1.56
N SER A 164 -10.86 -9.21 -0.83
CA SER A 164 -10.94 -8.88 0.59
C SER A 164 -11.61 -7.52 0.79
N ILE A 165 -12.35 -7.37 1.91
CA ILE A 165 -12.83 -6.05 2.33
C ILE A 165 -11.68 -5.09 2.62
N MET A 166 -10.49 -5.61 2.96
CA MET A 166 -9.24 -4.87 3.03
C MET A 166 -8.69 -4.61 1.63
N GLY A 167 -9.44 -3.84 0.82
CA GLY A 167 -9.23 -3.70 -0.62
C GLY A 167 -7.82 -3.27 -1.03
N GLY A 168 -7.17 -2.40 -0.24
CA GLY A 168 -5.78 -1.97 -0.48
C GLY A 168 -4.74 -3.06 -0.26
N MET A 169 -5.12 -4.19 0.35
CA MET A 169 -4.27 -5.35 0.60
C MET A 169 -4.63 -6.55 -0.29
N SER A 170 -5.72 -6.48 -1.05
CA SER A 170 -6.18 -7.55 -1.93
C SER A 170 -5.31 -7.59 -3.20
N CYS A 171 -4.08 -8.07 -3.05
CA CYS A 171 -3.07 -8.10 -4.09
C CYS A 171 -2.64 -9.54 -4.40
N ASN A 172 -2.54 -9.86 -5.69
CA ASN A 172 -2.21 -11.21 -6.14
C ASN A 172 -0.69 -11.48 -6.23
N GLU A 173 0.15 -10.43 -6.17
CA GLU A 173 1.60 -10.55 -6.31
C GLU A 173 2.29 -9.38 -5.60
N MET A 174 3.48 -9.63 -5.05
CA MET A 174 4.33 -8.59 -4.47
C MET A 174 5.02 -7.75 -5.54
N SER A 175 5.30 -6.52 -5.21
CA SER A 175 6.23 -5.66 -5.96
C SER A 175 7.68 -6.15 -5.81
N LEU A 176 8.51 -6.01 -6.83
CA LEU A 176 9.86 -6.61 -6.87
C LEU A 176 10.80 -6.08 -5.78
N ILE A 177 10.86 -4.76 -5.56
CA ILE A 177 11.75 -4.19 -4.53
C ILE A 177 11.29 -4.58 -3.11
N PRO A 178 10.00 -4.45 -2.76
CA PRO A 178 9.48 -4.96 -1.50
C PRO A 178 9.82 -6.43 -1.23
N TRP A 179 9.74 -7.29 -2.24
CA TRP A 179 10.16 -8.68 -2.11
C TRP A 179 11.61 -8.80 -1.62
N HIS A 180 12.55 -8.06 -2.24
CA HIS A 180 13.95 -8.12 -1.85
C HIS A 180 14.21 -7.63 -0.43
N VAL A 181 13.40 -6.72 0.08
CA VAL A 181 13.48 -6.21 1.45
C VAL A 181 12.80 -7.17 2.43
N LEU A 182 11.54 -7.50 2.20
CA LEU A 182 10.70 -8.21 3.18
C LEU A 182 11.12 -9.67 3.37
N LYS A 183 11.59 -10.36 2.33
CA LYS A 183 12.11 -11.73 2.46
C LYS A 183 13.30 -11.87 3.41
N LYS A 184 14.00 -10.77 3.70
CA LYS A 184 15.16 -10.75 4.61
C LYS A 184 14.82 -10.17 5.98
N ALA A 185 13.86 -9.27 6.04
CA ALA A 185 13.61 -8.44 7.21
C ALA A 185 12.34 -8.81 7.99
N SER A 186 11.42 -9.58 7.42
CA SER A 186 10.24 -10.05 8.16
C SER A 186 10.60 -11.23 9.05
N ASP A 187 10.25 -11.12 10.35
CA ASP A 187 10.40 -12.21 11.32
C ASP A 187 9.23 -13.20 11.21
N CYS A 188 8.05 -12.71 10.87
CA CYS A 188 6.83 -13.51 10.77
C CYS A 188 5.87 -12.92 9.73
N CYS A 189 5.06 -13.78 9.12
CA CYS A 189 3.89 -13.40 8.31
C CYS A 189 2.66 -14.08 8.90
N VAL A 190 1.60 -13.31 9.09
CA VAL A 190 0.31 -13.80 9.59
C VAL A 190 -0.80 -13.38 8.64
N THR A 191 -1.87 -14.15 8.61
CA THR A 191 -3.07 -13.80 7.85
C THR A 191 -4.24 -13.52 8.78
N VAL A 192 -5.12 -12.62 8.36
CA VAL A 192 -6.31 -12.20 9.09
C VAL A 192 -7.54 -12.40 8.22
N ASN A 193 -8.57 -12.97 8.81
CA ASN A 193 -9.85 -13.17 8.14
C ASN A 193 -10.67 -11.87 8.13
N ASP A 194 -11.29 -11.55 7.00
CA ASP A 194 -12.13 -10.37 6.79
C ASP A 194 -13.21 -10.18 7.86
N SER A 195 -13.74 -11.28 8.41
CA SER A 195 -14.78 -11.21 9.45
C SER A 195 -14.34 -10.55 10.75
N LYS A 196 -13.02 -10.43 11.00
CA LYS A 196 -12.47 -9.78 12.18
C LYS A 196 -12.42 -8.25 12.05
N VAL A 197 -12.31 -7.75 10.83
CA VAL A 197 -12.05 -6.32 10.54
C VAL A 197 -13.14 -5.40 11.09
N PRO A 198 -14.46 -5.58 10.85
CA PRO A 198 -15.48 -4.67 11.36
C PRO A 198 -15.45 -4.53 12.89
N LYS A 199 -15.27 -5.66 13.59
CA LYS A 199 -15.17 -5.67 15.06
C LYS A 199 -13.94 -4.88 15.53
N THR A 200 -12.78 -5.07 14.88
CA THR A 200 -11.54 -4.39 15.27
C THR A 200 -11.62 -2.89 15.02
N VAL A 201 -12.20 -2.46 13.88
CA VAL A 201 -12.46 -1.04 13.60
C VAL A 201 -13.33 -0.42 14.71
N ALA A 202 -14.42 -1.09 15.11
CA ALA A 202 -15.27 -0.63 16.18
C ALA A 202 -14.51 -0.55 17.52
N MET A 203 -13.70 -1.55 17.86
CA MET A 203 -12.91 -1.58 19.09
C MET A 203 -11.88 -0.46 19.16
N LEU A 204 -11.25 -0.08 18.05
CA LEU A 204 -10.33 1.06 17.95
C LEU A 204 -11.08 2.38 18.20
N LYS A 205 -12.22 2.57 17.54
CA LYS A 205 -13.09 3.75 17.70
C LYS A 205 -13.59 3.88 19.13
N ASP A 206 -14.04 2.79 19.75
CA ASP A 206 -14.65 2.73 21.06
C ASP A 206 -13.64 2.73 22.23
N LYS A 207 -12.35 2.96 21.97
CA LYS A 207 -11.27 2.98 22.97
C LYS A 207 -11.06 1.63 23.71
N LYS A 208 -11.52 0.51 23.14
CA LYS A 208 -11.35 -0.81 23.76
C LYS A 208 -9.94 -1.38 23.63
N LEU A 209 -9.16 -0.89 22.66
CA LEU A 209 -7.78 -1.28 22.38
C LEU A 209 -6.75 -0.20 22.72
N SER A 210 -7.18 1.03 23.01
CA SER A 210 -6.31 2.14 23.37
C SER A 210 -7.02 3.14 24.27
N LYS A 211 -6.23 3.98 24.97
CA LYS A 211 -6.77 5.07 25.81
C LYS A 211 -7.44 6.19 24.98
N ARG A 212 -7.20 6.24 23.67
CA ARG A 212 -7.76 7.24 22.74
C ARG A 212 -8.59 6.54 21.67
N SER A 213 -9.62 7.22 21.17
CA SER A 213 -10.34 6.77 19.98
C SER A 213 -9.39 6.84 18.78
N ILE A 214 -9.28 5.75 18.04
CA ILE A 214 -8.50 5.66 16.81
C ILE A 214 -9.48 5.40 15.67
N ILE A 215 -9.50 6.30 14.69
CA ILE A 215 -10.25 6.12 13.45
C ILE A 215 -9.31 5.48 12.44
N GLY A 216 -9.46 4.19 12.24
CA GLY A 216 -8.71 3.41 11.24
C GLY A 216 -9.62 2.95 10.11
N GLY A 217 -9.08 2.85 8.92
CA GLY A 217 -9.73 2.15 7.81
C GLY A 217 -9.57 0.63 7.92
N GLU A 218 -10.23 -0.07 7.04
CA GLU A 218 -10.26 -1.54 6.98
C GLU A 218 -8.86 -2.17 6.84
N CYS A 219 -7.94 -1.49 6.15
CA CYS A 219 -6.58 -1.96 5.96
C CYS A 219 -5.63 -1.64 7.12
N ALA A 220 -6.07 -0.89 8.12
CA ALA A 220 -5.25 -0.50 9.28
C ALA A 220 -5.55 -1.33 10.53
N THR A 221 -6.38 -2.34 10.42
CA THR A 221 -6.87 -3.17 11.55
C THR A 221 -6.18 -4.53 11.73
N PRO A 222 -5.42 -5.04 10.75
CA PRO A 222 -4.64 -6.26 10.94
C PRO A 222 -3.58 -6.18 12.03
#